data_59db44b0f381dbc13d8a318fc7c189ae
#
_entry.id   59db44b0f381dbc13d8a318fc7c189ae
#
_cell.length_a   1.000
_cell.length_b   1.000
_cell.length_c   1.000
_cell.angle_alpha   90.00
_cell.angle_beta   90.00
_cell.angle_gamma   90.00
#
_symmetry.space_group_name_H-M   'P 1'
#
loop_
_entity.id
_entity.type
_entity.pdbx_description
1 polymer ?
#
loop_
_entity_poly.entity_id
_entity_poly.type
_entity_poly.pdbx_seq_one_letter_code
_entity_poly.pdbx_strand_id
1 'polypeptide(L)'
;MLADLWMPDMTGIELLTKVHALDPAAKRALLTGWGDLQVGDRLVRAAVLGQVDDWGLKPWQPGDEGFHQLVVGLLYEWAQLYRPGFQAVQVVGEQWSARAHELRDLLARNKVLYGFRPADSQEGRALLEQVGATTEQLPVVVTFNGQVLGDPSFAEVAQALSAPTRPAAAAYDVTVVGAGPAGLAAAMYRASEGLGTARLEPEATGGQAGTTSMIRNYLGFPRGISGTELAYRACHQAIGFGADIVYGHRELEATANLTLRYNTEAVDGHGDGRLSGLTLNDHTSGATQTVPATALFVLIGAEPHTGWLPDTSAGTGGGSWSPAPDLLPDGQPPAGWPLDRPPMPLETSLPGVVAAGDVRHGSTKRVAGAVGQGSVAIRLVHEYLARR
;
A
#
# COMPACT_ATOMS: atom_id res chain seq x y z
N MET A 1 5.48 27.04 -12.95
CA MET A 1 5.82 27.83 -14.17
C MET A 1 5.74 26.93 -15.39
N LEU A 2 5.19 27.45 -16.49
CA LEU A 2 5.16 26.77 -17.80
C LEU A 2 6.09 27.51 -18.75
N ALA A 3 6.87 26.80 -19.54
CA ALA A 3 7.77 27.37 -20.55
C ALA A 3 7.68 26.60 -21.85
N ASP A 4 7.76 27.32 -22.99
CA ASP A 4 7.99 26.67 -24.28
C ASP A 4 9.40 26.07 -24.30
N LEU A 5 9.56 24.91 -24.94
CA LEU A 5 10.88 24.31 -25.12
C LEU A 5 11.80 25.21 -25.95
N TRP A 6 11.27 25.80 -27.03
CA TRP A 6 12.01 26.65 -27.95
C TRP A 6 11.62 28.10 -27.78
N MET A 7 12.56 28.90 -27.30
CA MET A 7 12.43 30.35 -27.15
C MET A 7 13.64 31.06 -27.80
N PRO A 8 13.54 32.34 -28.20
CA PRO A 8 14.56 32.99 -29.00
C PRO A 8 15.95 33.02 -28.37
N ASP A 9 16.06 33.35 -27.08
CA ASP A 9 17.35 33.64 -26.42
C ASP A 9 17.86 32.47 -25.55
N MET A 10 16.99 31.57 -25.12
CA MET A 10 17.32 30.41 -24.30
C MET A 10 16.25 29.31 -24.43
N THR A 11 16.61 28.08 -24.11
CA THR A 11 15.67 27.02 -24.09
C THR A 11 14.79 27.07 -22.83
N GLY A 12 13.57 26.48 -22.87
CA GLY A 12 12.72 26.35 -21.69
C GLY A 12 13.39 25.56 -20.57
N ILE A 13 14.24 24.57 -20.90
CA ILE A 13 15.01 23.81 -19.90
C ILE A 13 15.97 24.76 -19.14
N GLU A 14 16.69 25.58 -19.84
CA GLU A 14 17.62 26.56 -19.21
C GLU A 14 16.88 27.58 -18.35
N LEU A 15 15.74 28.08 -18.83
CA LEU A 15 14.88 28.97 -18.05
C LEU A 15 14.39 28.31 -16.77
N LEU A 16 13.80 27.12 -16.89
CA LEU A 16 13.22 26.41 -15.74
C LEU A 16 14.27 25.93 -14.74
N THR A 17 15.50 25.66 -15.19
CA THR A 17 16.63 25.40 -14.30
C THR A 17 17.00 26.66 -13.49
N LYS A 18 17.01 27.85 -14.12
CA LYS A 18 17.22 29.12 -13.41
C LYS A 18 16.10 29.43 -12.42
N VAL A 19 14.85 29.14 -12.80
CA VAL A 19 13.69 29.32 -11.92
C VAL A 19 13.85 28.46 -10.66
N HIS A 20 14.28 27.20 -10.82
CA HIS A 20 14.50 26.32 -9.66
C HIS A 20 15.60 26.84 -8.72
N ALA A 21 16.63 27.46 -9.26
CA ALA A 21 17.68 28.05 -8.44
C ALA A 21 17.19 29.27 -7.63
N LEU A 22 16.18 29.98 -8.15
CA LEU A 22 15.57 31.14 -7.48
C LEU A 22 14.46 30.73 -6.50
N ASP A 23 13.65 29.76 -6.88
CA ASP A 23 12.55 29.24 -6.10
C ASP A 23 12.48 27.71 -6.24
N PRO A 24 13.11 26.96 -5.32
CA PRO A 24 13.07 25.49 -5.34
C PRO A 24 11.65 24.90 -5.19
N ALA A 25 10.69 25.70 -4.68
CA ALA A 25 9.30 25.29 -4.50
C ALA A 25 8.47 25.41 -5.79
N ALA A 26 8.95 26.18 -6.78
CA ALA A 26 8.23 26.37 -8.02
C ALA A 26 8.14 25.07 -8.83
N LYS A 27 6.93 24.60 -9.10
CA LYS A 27 6.70 23.52 -10.07
C LYS A 27 6.94 24.03 -11.49
N ARG A 28 7.58 23.17 -12.32
CA ARG A 28 8.16 23.56 -13.63
C ARG A 28 7.72 22.57 -14.69
N ALA A 29 7.05 23.06 -15.74
CA ALA A 29 6.73 22.19 -16.88
C ALA A 29 7.09 22.82 -18.21
N LEU A 30 7.50 21.96 -19.14
CA LEU A 30 7.74 22.31 -20.54
C LEU A 30 6.50 22.06 -21.39
N LEU A 31 6.25 22.97 -22.31
CA LEU A 31 5.27 22.78 -23.38
C LEU A 31 5.99 22.60 -24.72
N THR A 32 5.58 21.61 -25.50
CA THR A 32 6.15 21.29 -26.82
C THR A 32 5.07 21.16 -27.87
N GLY A 33 5.40 21.41 -29.13
CA GLY A 33 4.52 21.22 -30.27
C GLY A 33 4.51 19.76 -30.76
N TRP A 34 3.49 19.37 -31.52
CA TRP A 34 3.36 18.04 -32.11
C TRP A 34 4.47 17.68 -33.14
N GLY A 35 5.13 18.67 -33.71
CA GLY A 35 6.21 18.47 -34.69
C GLY A 35 7.58 18.13 -34.09
N ASP A 36 7.74 18.22 -32.78
CA ASP A 36 9.02 18.10 -32.11
C ASP A 36 9.35 16.67 -31.66
N LEU A 37 8.96 15.66 -32.43
CA LEU A 37 9.20 14.23 -32.12
C LEU A 37 10.70 13.89 -31.90
N GLN A 38 11.64 14.69 -32.47
CA GLN A 38 13.08 14.54 -32.25
C GLN A 38 13.55 15.04 -30.86
N VAL A 39 12.65 15.64 -30.09
CA VAL A 39 12.96 16.23 -28.78
C VAL A 39 12.67 15.28 -27.64
N GLY A 40 12.01 14.14 -27.89
CA GLY A 40 11.62 13.19 -26.87
C GLY A 40 12.74 12.82 -25.90
N ASP A 41 13.93 12.53 -26.41
CA ASP A 41 15.10 12.20 -25.58
C ASP A 41 15.55 13.37 -24.68
N ARG A 42 15.45 14.61 -25.16
CA ARG A 42 15.82 15.79 -24.35
C ARG A 42 14.82 16.05 -23.24
N LEU A 43 13.53 15.88 -23.52
CA LEU A 43 12.45 16.04 -22.53
C LEU A 43 12.56 14.99 -21.42
N VAL A 44 12.68 13.71 -21.83
CA VAL A 44 12.86 12.60 -20.90
C VAL A 44 14.12 12.80 -20.05
N ARG A 45 15.22 13.19 -20.67
CA ARG A 45 16.48 13.47 -19.96
C ARG A 45 16.35 14.63 -18.98
N ALA A 46 15.68 15.72 -19.37
CA ALA A 46 15.45 16.88 -18.49
C ALA A 46 14.59 16.49 -17.27
N ALA A 47 13.56 15.67 -17.48
CA ALA A 47 12.72 15.18 -16.40
C ALA A 47 13.48 14.22 -15.48
N VAL A 48 14.25 13.27 -16.03
CA VAL A 48 15.07 12.31 -15.25
C VAL A 48 16.13 13.02 -14.43
N LEU A 49 16.73 14.07 -14.96
CA LEU A 49 17.75 14.88 -14.26
C LEU A 49 17.14 15.91 -13.29
N GLY A 50 15.81 15.96 -13.15
CA GLY A 50 15.13 16.90 -12.26
C GLY A 50 15.22 18.37 -12.70
N GLN A 51 15.52 18.64 -13.96
CA GLN A 51 15.56 19.99 -14.52
C GLN A 51 14.17 20.57 -14.74
N VAL A 52 13.18 19.68 -14.95
CA VAL A 52 11.76 20.00 -15.05
C VAL A 52 10.96 18.97 -14.26
N ASP A 53 9.80 19.35 -13.76
CA ASP A 53 8.92 18.46 -13.00
C ASP A 53 8.00 17.69 -13.94
N ASP A 54 7.56 18.31 -15.05
CA ASP A 54 6.71 17.67 -16.06
C ASP A 54 6.88 18.29 -17.45
N TRP A 55 6.25 17.69 -18.44
CA TRP A 55 6.12 18.23 -19.78
C TRP A 55 4.81 17.76 -20.42
N GLY A 56 4.29 18.55 -21.35
CA GLY A 56 3.08 18.24 -22.09
C GLY A 56 3.06 18.88 -23.46
N LEU A 57 2.05 18.53 -24.25
CA LEU A 57 1.80 19.16 -25.55
C LEU A 57 1.14 20.52 -25.34
N LYS A 58 1.45 21.46 -26.22
CA LYS A 58 0.72 22.71 -26.31
C LYS A 58 -0.75 22.44 -26.59
N PRO A 59 -1.68 23.07 -25.87
CA PRO A 59 -3.10 22.88 -26.12
C PRO A 59 -3.48 23.40 -27.52
N TRP A 60 -4.24 22.63 -28.27
CA TRP A 60 -4.73 23.03 -29.60
C TRP A 60 -6.02 23.81 -29.54
N GLN A 61 -6.78 23.66 -28.46
CA GLN A 61 -8.08 24.28 -28.26
C GLN A 61 -8.34 24.55 -26.77
N PRO A 62 -9.22 25.51 -26.48
CA PRO A 62 -9.70 25.71 -25.11
C PRO A 62 -10.34 24.41 -24.59
N GLY A 63 -9.97 24.01 -23.36
CA GLY A 63 -10.51 22.79 -22.75
C GLY A 63 -9.70 21.51 -23.07
N ASP A 64 -8.47 21.63 -23.57
CA ASP A 64 -7.58 20.47 -23.72
C ASP A 64 -7.37 19.77 -22.38
N GLU A 65 -7.89 18.55 -22.28
CA GLU A 65 -7.90 17.78 -21.04
C GLU A 65 -6.47 17.40 -20.60
N GLY A 66 -5.59 17.03 -21.53
CA GLY A 66 -4.19 16.69 -21.24
C GLY A 66 -3.44 17.86 -20.64
N PHE A 67 -3.66 19.08 -21.14
CA PHE A 67 -3.10 20.30 -20.58
C PHE A 67 -3.69 20.60 -19.18
N HIS A 68 -5.01 20.46 -19.00
CA HIS A 68 -5.62 20.64 -17.70
C HIS A 68 -5.11 19.64 -16.66
N GLN A 69 -5.00 18.37 -17.01
CA GLN A 69 -4.45 17.34 -16.13
C GLN A 69 -3.01 17.65 -15.73
N LEU A 70 -2.16 18.11 -16.66
CA LEU A 70 -0.80 18.53 -16.37
C LEU A 70 -0.77 19.66 -15.33
N VAL A 71 -1.55 20.71 -15.56
CA VAL A 71 -1.56 21.89 -14.67
C VAL A 71 -2.14 21.57 -13.32
N VAL A 72 -3.27 20.85 -13.27
CA VAL A 72 -3.94 20.47 -12.02
C VAL A 72 -3.05 19.51 -11.21
N GLY A 73 -2.38 18.55 -11.87
CA GLY A 73 -1.44 17.64 -11.23
C GLY A 73 -0.30 18.39 -10.55
N LEU A 74 0.34 19.33 -11.25
CA LEU A 74 1.43 20.13 -10.70
C LEU A 74 0.98 21.05 -9.56
N LEU A 75 -0.21 21.65 -9.66
CA LEU A 75 -0.79 22.49 -8.61
C LEU A 75 -1.14 21.67 -7.37
N TYR A 76 -1.68 20.47 -7.58
CA TYR A 76 -1.97 19.55 -6.48
C TYR A 76 -0.69 19.15 -5.74
N GLU A 77 0.35 18.71 -6.47
CA GLU A 77 1.64 18.36 -5.88
C GLU A 77 2.27 19.53 -5.13
N TRP A 78 2.19 20.74 -5.70
CA TRP A 78 2.71 21.95 -5.06
C TRP A 78 1.95 22.28 -3.78
N ALA A 79 0.61 22.19 -3.81
CA ALA A 79 -0.23 22.47 -2.65
C ALA A 79 0.04 21.50 -1.50
N GLN A 80 0.30 20.22 -1.79
CA GLN A 80 0.65 19.22 -0.79
C GLN A 80 1.98 19.54 -0.08
N LEU A 81 2.95 20.08 -0.81
CA LEU A 81 4.29 20.34 -0.27
C LEU A 81 4.43 21.72 0.39
N TYR A 82 3.78 22.75 -0.17
CA TYR A 82 4.07 24.15 0.16
C TYR A 82 2.89 24.96 0.70
N ARG A 83 1.70 24.38 0.71
CA ARG A 83 0.53 24.96 1.38
C ARG A 83 -0.15 23.95 2.29
N PRO A 84 0.40 23.67 3.47
CA PRO A 84 -0.32 22.92 4.50
C PRO A 84 -1.43 23.80 5.07
N GLY A 85 -2.43 24.15 4.25
CA GLY A 85 -3.57 24.95 4.70
C GLY A 85 -4.51 24.16 5.59
N PHE A 86 -4.57 22.85 5.41
CA PHE A 86 -5.39 21.95 6.20
C PHE A 86 -4.53 20.81 6.76
N GLN A 87 -4.57 20.64 8.06
CA GLN A 87 -3.98 19.50 8.77
C GLN A 87 -5.12 18.67 9.35
N ALA A 88 -5.31 17.47 8.82
CA ALA A 88 -6.29 16.54 9.39
C ALA A 88 -5.89 16.13 10.82
N VAL A 89 -4.58 16.16 11.10
CA VAL A 89 -4.00 15.77 12.38
C VAL A 89 -2.89 16.73 12.77
N GLN A 90 -2.85 17.11 14.04
CA GLN A 90 -1.72 17.77 14.68
C GLN A 90 -1.10 16.82 15.68
N VAL A 91 0.18 16.56 15.57
CA VAL A 91 0.93 15.68 16.47
C VAL A 91 1.84 16.54 17.33
N VAL A 92 1.71 16.42 18.65
CA VAL A 92 2.66 16.98 19.62
C VAL A 92 3.45 15.83 20.23
N GLY A 93 4.76 15.91 20.16
CA GLY A 93 5.61 14.83 20.67
C GLY A 93 7.04 15.28 20.88
N GLU A 94 7.84 14.45 21.51
CA GLU A 94 9.28 14.68 21.59
C GLU A 94 9.91 14.49 20.20
N GLN A 95 10.78 15.42 19.82
CA GLN A 95 11.35 15.46 18.46
C GLN A 95 12.10 14.18 18.09
N TRP A 96 12.75 13.53 19.05
CA TRP A 96 13.58 12.34 18.86
C TRP A 96 12.97 11.06 19.44
N SER A 97 11.72 11.09 19.84
CA SER A 97 11.00 9.90 20.31
C SER A 97 10.77 8.95 19.16
N ALA A 98 11.13 7.68 19.35
CA ALA A 98 10.85 6.61 18.38
C ALA A 98 9.34 6.48 18.12
N ARG A 99 8.52 6.62 19.16
CA ARG A 99 7.06 6.52 19.06
C ARG A 99 6.45 7.65 18.27
N ALA A 100 6.90 8.90 18.49
CA ALA A 100 6.45 10.04 17.69
C ALA A 100 6.89 9.93 16.23
N HIS A 101 8.06 9.35 15.97
CA HIS A 101 8.54 9.11 14.60
C HIS A 101 7.71 8.03 13.89
N GLU A 102 7.45 6.91 14.55
CA GLU A 102 6.61 5.83 14.05
C GLU A 102 5.22 6.34 13.64
N LEU A 103 4.56 7.10 14.52
CA LEU A 103 3.25 7.68 14.24
C LEU A 103 3.28 8.62 13.03
N ARG A 104 4.30 9.47 12.95
CA ARG A 104 4.46 10.40 11.80
C ARG A 104 4.71 9.65 10.49
N ASP A 105 5.51 8.58 10.52
CA ASP A 105 5.75 7.73 9.35
C ASP A 105 4.45 7.06 8.89
N LEU A 106 3.68 6.49 9.81
CA LEU A 106 2.39 5.89 9.50
C LEU A 106 1.40 6.90 8.89
N LEU A 107 1.32 8.11 9.45
CA LEU A 107 0.47 9.17 8.90
C LEU A 107 0.92 9.56 7.48
N ALA A 108 2.22 9.74 7.28
CA ALA A 108 2.79 10.08 5.96
C ALA A 108 2.54 8.99 4.92
N ARG A 109 2.76 7.73 5.27
CA ARG A 109 2.55 6.57 4.39
C ARG A 109 1.08 6.41 3.98
N ASN A 110 0.16 6.77 4.87
CA ASN A 110 -1.29 6.78 4.59
C ASN A 110 -1.79 8.10 3.99
N LYS A 111 -0.89 9.02 3.64
CA LYS A 111 -1.21 10.35 3.08
C LYS A 111 -2.16 11.19 3.95
N VAL A 112 -2.13 10.97 5.25
CA VAL A 112 -2.83 11.82 6.20
C VAL A 112 -2.06 13.13 6.34
N LEU A 113 -2.71 14.26 6.06
CA LEU A 113 -2.10 15.58 6.20
C LEU A 113 -1.93 15.89 7.68
N TYR A 114 -0.70 15.94 8.15
CA TYR A 114 -0.41 16.22 9.55
C TYR A 114 0.59 17.34 9.75
N GLY A 115 0.49 18.02 10.89
CA GLY A 115 1.50 18.93 11.41
C GLY A 115 2.19 18.31 12.62
N PHE A 116 3.50 18.50 12.74
CA PHE A 116 4.24 18.10 13.94
C PHE A 116 4.73 19.32 14.70
N ARG A 117 4.55 19.29 16.01
CA ARG A 117 5.06 20.31 16.95
C ARG A 117 5.88 19.64 18.04
N PRO A 118 7.15 19.99 18.19
CA PRO A 118 7.93 19.53 19.32
C PRO A 118 7.26 19.95 20.64
N ALA A 119 7.15 19.03 21.59
CA ALA A 119 6.47 19.29 22.87
C ALA A 119 7.16 20.40 23.71
N ASP A 120 8.46 20.57 23.51
CA ASP A 120 9.28 21.63 24.11
C ASP A 120 9.25 22.98 23.38
N SER A 121 8.62 23.04 22.19
CA SER A 121 8.40 24.29 21.47
C SER A 121 7.31 25.15 22.11
N GLN A 122 7.28 26.43 21.78
CA GLN A 122 6.22 27.33 22.24
C GLN A 122 4.86 26.86 21.71
N GLU A 123 4.79 26.48 20.42
CA GLU A 123 3.57 26.01 19.76
C GLU A 123 3.09 24.67 20.30
N GLY A 124 4.03 23.75 20.62
CA GLY A 124 3.70 22.46 21.23
C GLY A 124 3.09 22.62 22.61
N ARG A 125 3.72 23.42 23.48
CA ARG A 125 3.20 23.70 24.83
C ARG A 125 1.83 24.39 24.77
N ALA A 126 1.68 25.39 23.91
CA ALA A 126 0.43 26.11 23.75
C ALA A 126 -0.71 25.18 23.29
N LEU A 127 -0.43 24.25 22.38
CA LEU A 127 -1.41 23.29 21.93
C LEU A 127 -1.78 22.28 23.02
N LEU A 128 -0.80 21.74 23.77
CA LEU A 128 -1.08 20.86 24.92
C LEU A 128 -1.97 21.56 25.97
N GLU A 129 -1.66 22.80 26.32
CA GLU A 129 -2.46 23.59 27.25
C GLU A 129 -3.88 23.83 26.71
N GLN A 130 -4.01 24.19 25.44
CA GLN A 130 -5.29 24.43 24.78
C GLN A 130 -6.22 23.22 24.81
N VAL A 131 -5.67 21.99 24.66
CA VAL A 131 -6.45 20.75 24.62
C VAL A 131 -6.51 20.04 26.00
N GLY A 132 -5.88 20.59 27.03
CA GLY A 132 -5.86 20.01 28.37
C GLY A 132 -5.04 18.71 28.49
N ALA A 133 -4.08 18.51 27.60
CA ALA A 133 -3.21 17.33 27.61
C ALA A 133 -1.87 17.62 28.32
N THR A 134 -1.22 16.57 28.83
CA THR A 134 0.06 16.64 29.54
C THR A 134 1.18 15.94 28.78
N THR A 135 2.42 16.20 29.18
CA THR A 135 3.59 15.52 28.60
C THR A 135 3.68 14.03 28.92
N GLU A 136 2.92 13.53 29.88
CA GLU A 136 2.83 12.10 30.18
C GLU A 136 2.03 11.31 29.13
N GLN A 137 1.24 12.01 28.30
CA GLN A 137 0.40 11.44 27.27
C GLN A 137 1.03 11.49 25.86
N LEU A 138 2.30 11.90 25.77
CA LEU A 138 2.99 12.04 24.48
C LEU A 138 3.22 10.68 23.81
N PRO A 139 3.10 10.63 22.45
CA PRO A 139 2.69 11.71 21.55
C PRO A 139 1.18 12.01 21.64
N VAL A 140 0.81 13.27 21.70
CA VAL A 140 -0.60 13.69 21.66
C VAL A 140 -1.00 13.99 20.23
N VAL A 141 -2.15 13.45 19.82
CA VAL A 141 -2.75 13.69 18.50
C VAL A 141 -4.03 14.50 18.68
N VAL A 142 -4.12 15.59 17.93
CA VAL A 142 -5.33 16.42 17.86
C VAL A 142 -5.85 16.37 16.42
N THR A 143 -7.06 15.89 16.24
CA THR A 143 -7.68 15.77 14.91
C THR A 143 -8.43 17.04 14.54
N PHE A 144 -8.71 17.24 13.24
CA PHE A 144 -9.41 18.42 12.73
C PHE A 144 -10.82 18.60 13.31
N ASN A 145 -11.45 17.52 13.78
CA ASN A 145 -12.75 17.53 14.44
C ASN A 145 -12.66 17.75 15.96
N GLY A 146 -11.45 18.04 16.47
CA GLY A 146 -11.21 18.38 17.87
C GLY A 146 -11.06 17.20 18.83
N GLN A 147 -10.97 15.97 18.34
CA GLN A 147 -10.65 14.83 19.20
C GLN A 147 -9.19 14.89 19.65
N VAL A 148 -8.94 14.56 20.90
CA VAL A 148 -7.60 14.54 21.53
C VAL A 148 -7.29 13.12 21.96
N LEU A 149 -6.19 12.58 21.49
CA LEU A 149 -5.75 11.21 21.76
C LEU A 149 -4.34 11.24 22.34
N GLY A 150 -4.11 10.57 23.48
CA GLY A 150 -2.80 10.43 24.10
C GLY A 150 -2.19 9.08 23.72
N ASP A 151 -0.97 9.10 23.20
CA ASP A 151 -0.24 7.93 22.68
C ASP A 151 -1.12 6.95 21.88
N PRO A 152 -1.87 7.44 20.86
CA PRO A 152 -2.82 6.60 20.16
C PRO A 152 -2.13 5.60 19.26
N SER A 153 -2.72 4.41 19.12
CA SER A 153 -2.46 3.50 18.02
C SER A 153 -2.90 4.12 16.68
N PHE A 154 -2.38 3.62 15.56
CA PHE A 154 -2.84 4.09 14.24
C PHE A 154 -4.34 3.79 14.03
N ALA A 155 -4.84 2.68 14.56
CA ALA A 155 -6.26 2.33 14.50
C ALA A 155 -7.16 3.39 15.17
N GLU A 156 -6.76 3.88 16.35
CA GLU A 156 -7.49 4.94 17.05
C GLU A 156 -7.47 6.26 16.26
N VAL A 157 -6.33 6.59 15.65
CA VAL A 157 -6.25 7.77 14.78
C VAL A 157 -7.12 7.59 13.53
N ALA A 158 -7.07 6.42 12.88
CA ALA A 158 -7.91 6.12 11.72
C ALA A 158 -9.40 6.23 12.06
N GLN A 159 -9.82 5.68 13.21
CA GLN A 159 -11.18 5.80 13.71
C GLN A 159 -11.59 7.25 13.97
N ALA A 160 -10.73 8.02 14.62
CA ALA A 160 -10.97 9.44 14.90
C ALA A 160 -11.11 10.28 13.62
N LEU A 161 -10.47 9.85 12.54
CA LEU A 161 -10.58 10.42 11.20
C LEU A 161 -11.75 9.84 10.38
N SER A 162 -12.56 8.95 10.96
CA SER A 162 -13.66 8.25 10.31
C SER A 162 -13.21 7.40 9.12
N ALA A 163 -11.97 6.92 9.11
CA ALA A 163 -11.53 5.93 8.15
C ALA A 163 -12.26 4.59 8.42
N PRO A 164 -12.53 3.78 7.38
CA PRO A 164 -13.19 2.50 7.57
C PRO A 164 -12.28 1.54 8.36
N THR A 165 -12.63 1.31 9.61
CA THR A 165 -11.96 0.37 10.52
C THR A 165 -12.78 -0.90 10.73
N ARG A 166 -13.96 -0.99 10.09
CA ARG A 166 -14.86 -2.17 10.13
C ARG A 166 -15.28 -2.54 8.72
N PRO A 167 -15.44 -3.85 8.44
CA PRO A 167 -15.99 -4.31 7.18
C PRO A 167 -17.39 -3.74 6.94
N ALA A 168 -17.66 -3.29 5.70
CA ALA A 168 -18.98 -2.78 5.32
C ALA A 168 -20.02 -3.91 5.15
N ALA A 169 -19.57 -5.15 4.85
CA ALA A 169 -20.42 -6.31 4.66
C ALA A 169 -20.19 -7.38 5.73
N ALA A 170 -21.21 -8.17 5.98
CA ALA A 170 -21.16 -9.29 6.94
C ALA A 170 -20.38 -10.50 6.40
N ALA A 171 -20.20 -10.61 5.09
CA ALA A 171 -19.46 -11.68 4.42
C ALA A 171 -18.83 -11.21 3.12
N TYR A 172 -17.70 -11.78 2.76
CA TYR A 172 -16.98 -11.54 1.52
C TYR A 172 -16.64 -12.87 0.84
N ASP A 173 -16.57 -12.84 -0.49
CA ASP A 173 -16.13 -13.99 -1.28
C ASP A 173 -14.63 -14.20 -1.14
N VAL A 174 -13.88 -13.10 -1.00
CA VAL A 174 -12.42 -13.11 -0.85
C VAL A 174 -11.95 -12.08 0.16
N THR A 175 -11.06 -12.50 1.03
CA THR A 175 -10.32 -11.63 1.93
C THR A 175 -8.86 -11.59 1.50
N VAL A 176 -8.36 -10.40 1.24
CA VAL A 176 -6.96 -10.14 0.87
C VAL A 176 -6.24 -9.58 2.10
N VAL A 177 -5.19 -10.26 2.55
CA VAL A 177 -4.36 -9.82 3.67
C VAL A 177 -3.11 -9.15 3.14
N GLY A 178 -2.92 -7.89 3.50
CA GLY A 178 -1.81 -7.04 3.07
C GLY A 178 -2.18 -6.11 1.91
N ALA A 179 -1.63 -4.89 1.96
CA ALA A 179 -1.82 -3.83 0.97
C ALA A 179 -0.55 -3.50 0.18
N GLY A 180 0.36 -4.46 0.04
CA GLY A 180 1.44 -4.36 -0.92
C GLY A 180 0.93 -4.46 -2.37
N PRO A 181 1.80 -4.28 -3.38
CA PRO A 181 1.39 -4.29 -4.78
C PRO A 181 0.62 -5.54 -5.21
N ALA A 182 0.95 -6.72 -4.68
CA ALA A 182 0.25 -7.97 -4.97
C ALA A 182 -1.17 -7.96 -4.40
N GLY A 183 -1.32 -7.55 -3.13
CA GLY A 183 -2.63 -7.49 -2.47
C GLY A 183 -3.54 -6.42 -3.06
N LEU A 184 -2.99 -5.25 -3.41
CA LEU A 184 -3.76 -4.20 -4.09
C LEU A 184 -4.23 -4.66 -5.47
N ALA A 185 -3.38 -5.35 -6.25
CA ALA A 185 -3.76 -5.92 -7.54
C ALA A 185 -4.84 -6.99 -7.36
N ALA A 186 -4.67 -7.92 -6.43
CA ALA A 186 -5.67 -8.95 -6.14
C ALA A 186 -7.03 -8.33 -5.75
N ALA A 187 -7.03 -7.35 -4.84
CA ALA A 187 -8.26 -6.69 -4.42
C ALA A 187 -8.94 -5.95 -5.58
N MET A 188 -8.18 -5.23 -6.40
CA MET A 188 -8.69 -4.50 -7.55
C MET A 188 -9.30 -5.46 -8.60
N TYR A 189 -8.57 -6.50 -9.01
CA TYR A 189 -9.07 -7.45 -10.00
C TYR A 189 -10.31 -8.18 -9.50
N ARG A 190 -10.32 -8.64 -8.24
CA ARG A 190 -11.49 -9.32 -7.67
C ARG A 190 -12.73 -8.43 -7.63
N ALA A 191 -12.57 -7.20 -7.15
CA ALA A 191 -13.67 -6.25 -7.12
C ALA A 191 -14.17 -5.90 -8.52
N SER A 192 -13.28 -5.76 -9.51
CA SER A 192 -13.65 -5.50 -10.91
C SER A 192 -14.44 -6.64 -11.57
N GLU A 193 -14.31 -7.86 -11.04
CA GLU A 193 -15.06 -9.05 -11.47
C GLU A 193 -16.38 -9.23 -10.72
N GLY A 194 -16.77 -8.26 -9.89
CA GLY A 194 -18.06 -8.21 -9.20
C GLY A 194 -18.16 -9.08 -7.94
N LEU A 195 -17.03 -9.50 -7.37
CA LEU A 195 -17.02 -10.33 -6.17
C LEU A 195 -16.79 -9.49 -4.92
N GLY A 196 -17.53 -9.79 -3.87
CA GLY A 196 -17.39 -9.15 -2.57
C GLY A 196 -15.98 -9.34 -2.02
N THR A 197 -15.21 -8.24 -1.95
CA THR A 197 -13.79 -8.28 -1.61
C THR A 197 -13.49 -7.37 -0.44
N ALA A 198 -12.94 -7.92 0.64
CA ALA A 198 -12.34 -7.18 1.73
C ALA A 198 -10.81 -7.21 1.62
N ARG A 199 -10.17 -6.10 1.93
CA ARG A 199 -8.72 -6.01 2.07
C ARG A 199 -8.35 -5.52 3.46
N LEU A 200 -7.54 -6.27 4.15
CA LEU A 200 -7.07 -5.98 5.50
C LEU A 200 -5.64 -5.46 5.47
N GLU A 201 -5.38 -4.33 6.13
CA GLU A 201 -4.04 -3.74 6.24
C GLU A 201 -3.79 -3.22 7.66
N PRO A 202 -2.77 -3.74 8.37
CA PRO A 202 -2.51 -3.32 9.74
C PRO A 202 -1.88 -1.93 9.84
N GLU A 203 -1.05 -1.53 8.89
CA GLU A 203 -0.21 -0.34 9.01
C GLU A 203 -0.49 0.68 7.92
N ALA A 204 0.04 0.44 6.73
CA ALA A 204 -0.02 1.42 5.66
C ALA A 204 -0.09 0.77 4.28
N THR A 205 -0.94 1.36 3.44
CA THR A 205 -1.07 0.96 2.04
C THR A 205 0.25 1.08 1.29
N GLY A 206 0.59 0.05 0.52
CA GLY A 206 1.77 0.01 -0.35
C GLY A 206 2.84 -1.00 0.08
N GLY A 207 2.78 -1.50 1.32
CA GLY A 207 3.79 -2.43 1.83
C GLY A 207 5.21 -1.87 1.64
N GLN A 208 6.17 -2.72 1.30
CA GLN A 208 7.57 -2.31 1.05
C GLN A 208 7.71 -1.36 -0.15
N ALA A 209 6.88 -1.53 -1.18
CA ALA A 209 6.91 -0.60 -2.32
C ALA A 209 6.50 0.81 -1.90
N GLY A 210 5.58 0.95 -0.94
CA GLY A 210 5.12 2.23 -0.39
C GLY A 210 6.23 3.07 0.26
N THR A 211 7.29 2.46 0.76
CA THR A 211 8.43 3.17 1.37
C THR A 211 9.46 3.66 0.34
N THR A 212 9.33 3.23 -0.93
CA THR A 212 10.27 3.61 -1.99
C THR A 212 10.02 5.04 -2.45
N SER A 213 11.01 5.90 -2.33
CA SER A 213 10.91 7.31 -2.72
C SER A 213 10.63 7.50 -4.21
N MET A 214 11.22 6.65 -5.08
CA MET A 214 11.04 6.75 -6.53
C MET A 214 11.21 5.39 -7.22
N ILE A 215 10.15 4.91 -7.85
CA ILE A 215 10.13 3.71 -8.71
C ILE A 215 10.27 4.19 -10.16
N ARG A 216 11.40 3.92 -10.80
CA ARG A 216 11.72 4.41 -12.17
C ARG A 216 11.48 3.37 -13.26
N ASN A 217 11.31 2.12 -12.89
CA ASN A 217 11.21 0.97 -13.78
C ASN A 217 9.83 0.30 -13.78
N TYR A 218 8.78 1.05 -13.40
CA TYR A 218 7.40 0.60 -13.52
C TYR A 218 6.79 1.16 -14.81
N LEU A 219 6.22 0.28 -15.61
CA LEU A 219 5.66 0.62 -16.92
C LEU A 219 4.53 1.64 -16.79
N GLY A 220 4.50 2.63 -17.70
CA GLY A 220 3.49 3.69 -17.72
C GLY A 220 3.92 4.97 -16.97
N PHE A 221 5.05 4.97 -16.27
CA PHE A 221 5.55 6.11 -15.54
C PHE A 221 6.97 6.49 -16.00
N PRO A 222 7.11 7.18 -17.15
CA PRO A 222 8.43 7.45 -17.75
C PRO A 222 9.33 8.34 -16.87
N ARG A 223 8.74 9.12 -15.98
CA ARG A 223 9.47 9.93 -14.98
C ARG A 223 9.68 9.23 -13.65
N GLY A 224 9.13 8.02 -13.52
CA GLY A 224 9.01 7.33 -12.24
C GLY A 224 7.77 7.79 -11.46
N ILE A 225 7.52 7.12 -10.38
CA ILE A 225 6.44 7.42 -9.43
C ILE A 225 6.92 7.03 -8.03
N SER A 226 6.55 7.79 -7.00
CA SER A 226 6.84 7.35 -5.63
C SER A 226 6.02 6.09 -5.29
N GLY A 227 6.57 5.23 -4.46
CA GLY A 227 5.86 4.02 -4.04
C GLY A 227 4.56 4.34 -3.32
N THR A 228 4.55 5.38 -2.49
CA THR A 228 3.35 5.87 -1.80
C THR A 228 2.29 6.34 -2.79
N GLU A 229 2.67 7.07 -3.84
CA GLU A 229 1.71 7.55 -4.86
C GLU A 229 1.15 6.39 -5.68
N LEU A 230 2.00 5.44 -6.08
CA LEU A 230 1.54 4.26 -6.80
C LEU A 230 0.55 3.44 -5.97
N ALA A 231 0.86 3.22 -4.70
CA ALA A 231 -0.01 2.50 -3.77
C ALA A 231 -1.35 3.22 -3.55
N TYR A 232 -1.30 4.55 -3.40
CA TYR A 232 -2.49 5.38 -3.24
C TYR A 232 -3.42 5.26 -4.47
N ARG A 233 -2.87 5.37 -5.69
CA ARG A 233 -3.65 5.20 -6.92
C ARG A 233 -4.25 3.80 -7.04
N ALA A 234 -3.48 2.76 -6.75
CA ALA A 234 -3.97 1.38 -6.78
C ALA A 234 -5.08 1.14 -5.74
N CYS A 235 -4.95 1.71 -4.54
CA CYS A 235 -5.96 1.66 -3.50
C CYS A 235 -7.27 2.32 -3.94
N HIS A 236 -7.20 3.54 -4.49
CA HIS A 236 -8.36 4.25 -5.00
C HIS A 236 -9.03 3.53 -6.18
N GLN A 237 -8.23 2.87 -7.03
CA GLN A 237 -8.76 2.06 -8.11
C GLN A 237 -9.54 0.85 -7.56
N ALA A 238 -9.01 0.15 -6.56
CA ALA A 238 -9.70 -0.97 -5.92
C ALA A 238 -11.02 -0.51 -5.25
N ILE A 239 -11.01 0.63 -4.55
CA ILE A 239 -12.21 1.25 -3.97
C ILE A 239 -13.24 1.59 -5.07
N GLY A 240 -12.78 2.15 -6.19
CA GLY A 240 -13.64 2.51 -7.32
C GLY A 240 -14.38 1.30 -7.94
N PHE A 241 -13.82 0.10 -7.83
CA PHE A 241 -14.46 -1.17 -8.20
C PHE A 241 -15.27 -1.80 -7.06
N GLY A 242 -15.33 -1.18 -5.87
CA GLY A 242 -16.11 -1.65 -4.75
C GLY A 242 -15.38 -2.59 -3.78
N ALA A 243 -14.04 -2.63 -3.79
CA ALA A 243 -13.29 -3.29 -2.74
C ALA A 243 -13.46 -2.55 -1.41
N ASP A 244 -13.79 -3.28 -0.36
CA ASP A 244 -13.85 -2.75 0.99
C ASP A 244 -12.43 -2.75 1.61
N ILE A 245 -11.99 -1.59 2.03
CA ILE A 245 -10.65 -1.41 2.61
C ILE A 245 -10.78 -1.15 4.10
N VAL A 246 -10.19 -2.01 4.89
CA VAL A 246 -10.29 -1.97 6.34
C VAL A 246 -8.93 -1.69 6.94
N TYR A 247 -8.84 -0.59 7.69
CA TYR A 247 -7.64 -0.15 8.41
C TYR A 247 -7.73 -0.49 9.89
N GLY A 248 -6.60 -0.74 10.52
CA GLY A 248 -6.49 -0.83 11.98
C GLY A 248 -7.21 -2.03 12.59
N HIS A 249 -6.55 -3.14 12.69
CA HIS A 249 -7.11 -4.46 12.99
C HIS A 249 -7.82 -4.65 14.32
N ARG A 250 -7.60 -3.81 15.34
CA ARG A 250 -8.06 -4.09 16.71
C ARG A 250 -9.57 -4.12 16.90
N GLU A 251 -10.35 -3.55 15.96
CA GLU A 251 -11.81 -3.43 16.11
C GLU A 251 -12.62 -4.32 15.16
N LEU A 252 -11.98 -5.17 14.37
CA LEU A 252 -12.68 -6.14 13.52
C LEU A 252 -13.33 -7.28 14.33
N GLU A 253 -13.08 -7.34 15.63
CA GLU A 253 -13.66 -8.33 16.55
C GLU A 253 -15.19 -8.28 16.64
N ALA A 254 -15.81 -7.17 16.26
CA ALA A 254 -17.26 -6.99 16.34
C ALA A 254 -18.04 -7.48 15.12
N THR A 255 -17.38 -8.02 14.10
CA THR A 255 -18.04 -8.50 12.88
C THR A 255 -18.36 -9.98 13.01
N ALA A 256 -19.63 -10.36 12.94
CA ALA A 256 -20.14 -11.69 13.30
C ALA A 256 -19.49 -12.87 12.53
N ASN A 257 -18.83 -12.61 11.40
CA ASN A 257 -18.17 -13.60 10.56
C ASN A 257 -16.71 -13.27 10.21
N LEU A 258 -16.11 -12.26 10.88
CA LEU A 258 -14.70 -11.94 10.81
C LEU A 258 -14.12 -11.96 12.22
N THR A 259 -13.15 -12.85 12.46
CA THR A 259 -12.45 -12.93 13.73
C THR A 259 -11.00 -12.56 13.52
N LEU A 260 -10.54 -11.48 14.16
CA LEU A 260 -9.13 -11.11 14.21
C LEU A 260 -8.50 -11.68 15.47
N ARG A 261 -7.31 -12.21 15.29
CA ARG A 261 -6.51 -12.78 16.37
C ARG A 261 -5.12 -12.17 16.31
N TYR A 262 -4.79 -11.34 17.31
CA TYR A 262 -3.48 -10.72 17.46
C TYR A 262 -2.53 -11.66 18.18
N ASN A 263 -1.22 -11.46 17.96
CA ASN A 263 -0.18 -12.29 18.56
C ASN A 263 -0.48 -13.79 18.42
N THR A 264 -1.14 -14.13 17.32
CA THR A 264 -1.66 -15.47 17.07
C THR A 264 -1.01 -16.03 15.83
N GLU A 265 -0.44 -17.20 15.96
CA GLU A 265 0.21 -17.96 14.91
C GLU A 265 -0.64 -19.14 14.49
N ALA A 266 -0.79 -19.38 13.19
CA ALA A 266 -1.36 -20.63 12.71
C ALA A 266 -0.27 -21.70 12.72
N VAL A 267 -0.37 -22.66 13.63
CA VAL A 267 0.66 -23.68 13.87
C VAL A 267 0.37 -25.01 13.20
N ASP A 268 -0.86 -25.25 12.76
CA ASP A 268 -1.23 -26.49 12.07
C ASP A 268 -2.47 -26.29 11.18
N GLY A 269 -2.58 -27.10 10.13
CA GLY A 269 -3.71 -27.12 9.21
C GLY A 269 -4.39 -28.49 9.20
N HIS A 270 -5.73 -28.51 9.28
CA HIS A 270 -6.54 -29.73 9.33
C HIS A 270 -7.39 -29.89 8.08
N GLY A 271 -7.59 -31.14 7.65
CA GLY A 271 -8.49 -31.48 6.56
C GLY A 271 -8.14 -32.81 5.91
N ASP A 272 -9.11 -33.40 5.27
CA ASP A 272 -8.95 -34.61 4.45
C ASP A 272 -9.08 -34.19 2.98
N GLY A 273 -7.94 -33.93 2.35
CA GLY A 273 -7.88 -33.45 0.96
C GLY A 273 -8.28 -31.97 0.75
N ARG A 274 -8.71 -31.27 1.79
CA ARG A 274 -9.05 -29.83 1.78
C ARG A 274 -8.80 -29.25 3.14
N LEU A 275 -8.41 -27.97 3.17
CA LEU A 275 -8.36 -27.24 4.42
C LEU A 275 -9.79 -27.17 5.02
N SER A 276 -9.95 -27.70 6.22
CA SER A 276 -11.21 -27.66 7.00
C SER A 276 -11.06 -26.92 8.32
N GLY A 277 -9.82 -26.69 8.77
CA GLY A 277 -9.52 -25.98 10.00
C GLY A 277 -8.06 -25.59 10.11
N LEU A 278 -7.78 -24.62 10.98
CA LEU A 278 -6.46 -24.17 11.38
C LEU A 278 -6.32 -24.26 12.89
N THR A 279 -5.20 -24.75 13.39
CA THR A 279 -4.83 -24.60 14.79
C THR A 279 -4.06 -23.29 14.96
N LEU A 280 -4.58 -22.44 15.80
CA LEU A 280 -4.02 -21.14 16.13
C LEU A 280 -3.36 -21.21 17.51
N ASN A 281 -2.17 -20.65 17.65
CA ASN A 281 -1.47 -20.47 18.92
C ASN A 281 -1.43 -19.00 19.29
N ASP A 282 -1.96 -18.64 20.44
CA ASP A 282 -1.89 -17.29 20.97
C ASP A 282 -0.59 -17.12 21.78
N HIS A 283 0.33 -16.32 21.29
CA HIS A 283 1.63 -16.07 21.96
C HIS A 283 1.52 -15.31 23.28
N THR A 284 0.38 -14.65 23.55
CA THR A 284 0.17 -13.92 24.80
C THR A 284 -0.25 -14.86 25.92
N SER A 285 -1.14 -15.82 25.63
CA SER A 285 -1.67 -16.77 26.61
C SER A 285 -1.02 -18.15 26.54
N GLY A 286 -0.33 -18.48 25.44
CA GLY A 286 0.19 -19.82 25.15
C GLY A 286 -0.92 -20.83 24.82
N ALA A 287 -2.16 -20.38 24.68
CA ALA A 287 -3.31 -21.25 24.38
C ALA A 287 -3.41 -21.58 22.90
N THR A 288 -3.75 -22.82 22.57
CA THR A 288 -4.04 -23.26 21.21
C THR A 288 -5.53 -23.42 21.01
N GLN A 289 -6.03 -23.04 19.83
CA GLN A 289 -7.44 -23.20 19.43
C GLN A 289 -7.53 -23.61 17.96
N THR A 290 -8.33 -24.62 17.67
CA THR A 290 -8.67 -24.98 16.28
C THR A 290 -9.91 -24.21 15.84
N VAL A 291 -9.81 -23.54 14.67
CA VAL A 291 -10.89 -22.78 14.05
C VAL A 291 -11.21 -23.36 12.66
N PRO A 292 -12.49 -23.36 12.23
CA PRO A 292 -12.86 -23.74 10.87
C PRO A 292 -12.19 -22.79 9.85
N ALA A 293 -11.57 -23.34 8.81
CA ALA A 293 -10.97 -22.57 7.72
C ALA A 293 -11.06 -23.37 6.41
N THR A 294 -11.52 -22.73 5.34
CA THR A 294 -11.68 -23.38 4.03
C THR A 294 -10.67 -22.89 3.00
N ALA A 295 -10.02 -21.76 3.25
CA ALA A 295 -8.92 -21.21 2.46
C ALA A 295 -8.04 -20.33 3.33
N LEU A 296 -6.76 -20.22 2.98
CA LEU A 296 -5.78 -19.35 3.64
C LEU A 296 -5.03 -18.56 2.57
N PHE A 297 -5.00 -17.23 2.72
CA PHE A 297 -4.34 -16.30 1.81
C PHE A 297 -3.26 -15.52 2.56
N VAL A 298 -2.02 -15.60 2.08
CA VAL A 298 -0.87 -14.92 2.68
C VAL A 298 -0.27 -13.94 1.68
N LEU A 299 -0.39 -12.63 1.95
CA LEU A 299 0.06 -11.55 1.06
C LEU A 299 0.91 -10.52 1.82
N ILE A 300 1.97 -10.97 2.51
CA ILE A 300 2.79 -10.16 3.40
C ILE A 300 4.12 -9.80 2.72
N GLY A 301 4.64 -8.58 3.01
CA GLY A 301 5.79 -7.92 2.39
C GLY A 301 7.18 -8.59 2.52
N ALA A 302 8.28 -7.80 2.51
CA ALA A 302 9.63 -8.27 2.19
C ALA A 302 10.32 -9.10 3.29
N GLU A 303 9.98 -8.93 4.56
CA GLU A 303 10.23 -9.95 5.56
C GLU A 303 9.00 -10.85 5.62
N PRO A 304 9.15 -12.13 5.27
CA PRO A 304 8.01 -13.02 5.28
C PRO A 304 7.52 -13.22 6.72
N HIS A 305 6.48 -12.53 7.11
CA HIS A 305 5.80 -12.77 8.39
C HIS A 305 5.01 -14.07 8.33
N THR A 306 5.68 -15.16 8.03
CA THR A 306 5.15 -16.51 7.81
C THR A 306 5.37 -17.43 9.01
N GLY A 307 5.96 -16.93 10.10
CA GLY A 307 6.25 -17.71 11.30
C GLY A 307 5.02 -18.32 11.99
N TRP A 308 3.82 -17.89 11.59
CA TRP A 308 2.54 -18.41 12.06
C TRP A 308 2.00 -19.60 11.23
N LEU A 309 2.73 -20.00 10.18
CA LEU A 309 2.34 -21.10 9.31
C LEU A 309 3.04 -22.41 9.75
N PRO A 310 2.41 -23.58 9.59
CA PRO A 310 2.96 -24.85 10.04
C PRO A 310 4.32 -25.16 9.40
N ASP A 311 5.26 -25.74 10.14
CA ASP A 311 6.57 -26.22 9.64
C ASP A 311 6.47 -27.31 8.56
N THR A 312 5.31 -27.95 8.42
CA THR A 312 4.99 -28.91 7.36
C THR A 312 4.82 -28.27 5.99
N SER A 313 4.65 -26.95 5.92
CA SER A 313 4.73 -26.24 4.69
C SER A 313 6.18 -26.25 4.21
N ALA A 314 6.44 -26.59 2.93
CA ALA A 314 7.77 -26.56 2.34
C ALA A 314 8.30 -25.11 2.27
N GLY A 315 8.48 -24.51 3.46
CA GLY A 315 9.12 -23.22 3.67
C GLY A 315 10.63 -23.41 3.62
N THR A 316 11.33 -22.50 2.96
CA THR A 316 12.77 -22.40 3.10
C THR A 316 13.09 -21.85 4.49
N GLY A 317 14.21 -22.22 5.10
CA GLY A 317 14.62 -21.75 6.43
C GLY A 317 14.72 -20.22 6.62
N GLY A 318 14.21 -19.43 5.70
CA GLY A 318 14.06 -17.97 5.74
C GLY A 318 12.62 -17.48 5.70
N GLY A 319 11.62 -18.33 6.00
CA GLY A 319 10.20 -17.92 6.10
C GLY A 319 9.47 -17.69 4.77
N SER A 320 10.11 -17.83 3.62
CA SER A 320 9.47 -17.70 2.30
C SER A 320 8.76 -18.98 1.89
N TRP A 321 7.68 -18.86 1.13
CA TRP A 321 6.87 -19.99 0.67
C TRP A 321 7.25 -20.45 -0.73
N SER A 322 7.38 -21.76 -0.89
CA SER A 322 7.61 -22.39 -2.19
C SER A 322 6.29 -22.53 -2.94
N PRO A 323 6.14 -21.95 -4.14
CA PRO A 323 4.96 -22.15 -5.00
C PRO A 323 5.02 -23.49 -5.72
N ALA A 324 3.93 -23.86 -6.39
CA ALA A 324 3.79 -25.12 -7.11
C ALA A 324 4.99 -25.57 -7.97
N PRO A 325 5.65 -24.72 -8.76
CA PRO A 325 6.82 -25.18 -9.52
C PRO A 325 7.95 -25.72 -8.65
N ASP A 326 8.17 -25.09 -7.48
CA ASP A 326 9.21 -25.53 -6.52
C ASP A 326 8.73 -26.71 -5.66
N LEU A 327 7.41 -26.96 -5.63
CA LEU A 327 6.76 -28.09 -4.94
C LEU A 327 6.66 -29.35 -5.80
N LEU A 328 7.01 -29.28 -7.08
CA LEU A 328 6.90 -30.39 -8.02
C LEU A 328 8.31 -30.93 -8.40
N PRO A 329 9.09 -31.49 -7.46
CA PRO A 329 10.35 -32.15 -7.82
C PRO A 329 10.00 -33.29 -8.80
N ASP A 330 10.64 -33.29 -9.96
CA ASP A 330 10.40 -34.26 -11.02
C ASP A 330 8.96 -34.29 -11.58
N GLY A 331 8.21 -33.18 -11.44
CA GLY A 331 6.84 -33.07 -11.93
C GLY A 331 5.80 -33.84 -11.09
N GLN A 332 6.18 -34.35 -9.94
CA GLN A 332 5.27 -35.06 -9.03
C GLN A 332 4.77 -34.13 -7.91
N PRO A 333 3.52 -34.27 -7.46
CA PRO A 333 3.03 -33.55 -6.27
C PRO A 333 3.90 -33.82 -5.05
N PRO A 334 3.97 -32.87 -4.09
CA PRO A 334 4.72 -33.07 -2.85
C PRO A 334 4.19 -34.26 -2.05
N ALA A 335 5.06 -34.89 -1.27
CA ALA A 335 4.67 -35.99 -0.40
C ALA A 335 3.57 -35.54 0.57
N GLY A 336 2.49 -36.30 0.62
CA GLY A 336 1.33 -35.93 1.43
C GLY A 336 0.34 -34.93 0.79
N TRP A 337 0.54 -34.59 -0.50
CA TRP A 337 -0.44 -33.77 -1.22
C TRP A 337 -1.80 -34.48 -1.30
N PRO A 338 -2.88 -33.86 -0.78
CA PRO A 338 -4.12 -34.60 -0.51
C PRO A 338 -5.10 -34.63 -1.69
N LEU A 339 -4.81 -33.93 -2.82
CA LEU A 339 -5.72 -33.85 -3.95
C LEU A 339 -5.23 -34.69 -5.13
N ASP A 340 -6.17 -35.21 -5.93
CA ASP A 340 -5.88 -35.99 -7.15
C ASP A 340 -5.26 -35.14 -8.28
N ARG A 341 -5.30 -33.81 -8.17
CA ARG A 341 -4.63 -32.87 -9.08
C ARG A 341 -3.30 -32.38 -8.52
N PRO A 342 -2.35 -31.99 -9.35
CA PRO A 342 -1.16 -31.28 -8.85
C PRO A 342 -1.53 -29.89 -8.28
N PRO A 343 -0.65 -29.29 -7.44
CA PRO A 343 -0.77 -27.91 -7.03
C PRO A 343 -0.87 -26.95 -8.23
N MET A 344 -1.76 -25.97 -8.16
CA MET A 344 -1.87 -24.94 -9.18
C MET A 344 -0.67 -23.96 -9.08
N PRO A 345 -0.32 -23.22 -10.18
CA PRO A 345 0.66 -22.15 -10.09
C PRO A 345 0.32 -21.20 -8.92
N LEU A 346 1.32 -20.73 -8.17
CA LEU A 346 1.18 -19.93 -6.94
C LEU A 346 0.47 -20.63 -5.76
N GLU A 347 -0.12 -21.80 -5.92
CA GLU A 347 -0.66 -22.58 -4.81
C GLU A 347 0.49 -23.12 -3.97
N THR A 348 0.35 -23.07 -2.67
CA THR A 348 1.35 -23.56 -1.70
C THR A 348 1.20 -25.07 -1.48
N SER A 349 1.95 -25.65 -0.56
CA SER A 349 1.77 -27.03 -0.13
C SER A 349 0.42 -27.28 0.56
N LEU A 350 -0.32 -26.22 0.86
CA LEU A 350 -1.67 -26.29 1.43
C LEU A 350 -2.70 -25.97 0.34
N PRO A 351 -3.61 -26.93 0.00
CA PRO A 351 -4.62 -26.68 -1.01
C PRO A 351 -5.53 -25.51 -0.69
N GLY A 352 -5.75 -24.64 -1.69
CA GLY A 352 -6.55 -23.42 -1.54
C GLY A 352 -5.83 -22.24 -0.91
N VAL A 353 -4.54 -22.39 -0.59
CA VAL A 353 -3.69 -21.31 -0.11
C VAL A 353 -2.77 -20.86 -1.25
N VAL A 354 -2.89 -19.59 -1.65
CA VAL A 354 -2.15 -18.98 -2.76
C VAL A 354 -1.21 -17.92 -2.21
N ALA A 355 0.06 -17.99 -2.58
CA ALA A 355 1.07 -16.99 -2.21
C ALA A 355 1.44 -16.14 -3.42
N ALA A 356 1.44 -14.80 -3.26
CA ALA A 356 1.77 -13.85 -4.32
C ALA A 356 2.66 -12.72 -3.79
N GLY A 357 3.58 -12.24 -4.61
CA GLY A 357 4.51 -11.18 -4.26
C GLY A 357 5.74 -11.69 -3.52
N ASP A 358 6.29 -10.85 -2.68
CA ASP A 358 7.59 -11.03 -2.05
C ASP A 358 7.63 -12.15 -0.98
N VAL A 359 6.48 -12.61 -0.53
CA VAL A 359 6.33 -13.77 0.37
C VAL A 359 6.79 -15.08 -0.28
N ARG A 360 6.78 -15.16 -1.62
CA ARG A 360 7.19 -16.35 -2.35
C ARG A 360 8.69 -16.53 -2.35
N HIS A 361 9.12 -17.79 -2.17
CA HIS A 361 10.50 -18.18 -2.45
C HIS A 361 10.85 -17.90 -3.92
N GLY A 362 12.07 -17.44 -4.19
CA GLY A 362 12.54 -17.13 -5.54
C GLY A 362 11.78 -16.00 -6.24
N SER A 363 10.94 -15.24 -5.52
CA SER A 363 10.22 -14.11 -6.13
C SER A 363 11.19 -13.04 -6.61
N THR A 364 10.95 -12.52 -7.82
CA THR A 364 11.65 -11.33 -8.28
C THR A 364 11.08 -10.12 -7.54
N LYS A 365 11.89 -9.45 -6.71
CA LYS A 365 11.51 -8.26 -5.93
C LYS A 365 11.25 -7.06 -6.85
N ARG A 366 10.15 -7.12 -7.62
CA ARG A 366 9.70 -6.11 -8.59
C ARG A 366 8.22 -5.84 -8.42
N VAL A 367 7.84 -4.56 -8.36
CA VAL A 367 6.44 -4.13 -8.25
C VAL A 367 5.60 -4.75 -9.37
N ALA A 368 6.06 -4.70 -10.61
CA ALA A 368 5.35 -5.30 -11.76
C ALA A 368 5.15 -6.81 -11.61
N GLY A 369 6.15 -7.52 -11.07
CA GLY A 369 6.05 -8.96 -10.78
C GLY A 369 4.99 -9.25 -9.73
N ALA A 370 4.99 -8.50 -8.63
CA ALA A 370 4.01 -8.64 -7.56
C ALA A 370 2.56 -8.35 -8.04
N VAL A 371 2.38 -7.28 -8.83
CA VAL A 371 1.09 -6.93 -9.45
C VAL A 371 0.60 -8.05 -10.37
N GLY A 372 1.46 -8.58 -11.25
CA GLY A 372 1.12 -9.68 -12.13
C GLY A 372 0.74 -10.96 -11.38
N GLN A 373 1.46 -11.28 -10.29
CA GLN A 373 1.13 -12.43 -9.45
C GLN A 373 -0.19 -12.25 -8.71
N GLY A 374 -0.50 -11.05 -8.22
CA GLY A 374 -1.81 -10.75 -7.62
C GLY A 374 -2.96 -10.99 -8.60
N SER A 375 -2.81 -10.57 -9.85
CA SER A 375 -3.78 -10.84 -10.91
C SER A 375 -3.94 -12.34 -11.21
N VAL A 376 -2.84 -13.08 -11.34
CA VAL A 376 -2.87 -14.54 -11.57
C VAL A 376 -3.49 -15.28 -10.40
N ALA A 377 -3.21 -14.87 -9.16
CA ALA A 377 -3.77 -15.47 -7.96
C ALA A 377 -5.30 -15.49 -8.01
N ILE A 378 -5.92 -14.42 -8.50
CA ILE A 378 -7.38 -14.33 -8.60
C ILE A 378 -7.96 -15.35 -9.57
N ARG A 379 -7.36 -15.52 -10.75
CA ARG A 379 -7.77 -16.59 -11.69
C ARG A 379 -7.73 -17.97 -11.02
N LEU A 380 -6.67 -18.25 -10.26
CA LEU A 380 -6.53 -19.53 -9.56
C LEU A 380 -7.57 -19.71 -8.44
N VAL A 381 -7.94 -18.63 -7.76
CA VAL A 381 -9.05 -18.65 -6.79
C VAL A 381 -10.37 -19.03 -7.47
N HIS A 382 -10.67 -18.46 -8.64
CA HIS A 382 -11.85 -18.86 -9.41
C HIS A 382 -11.83 -20.35 -9.78
N GLU A 383 -10.68 -20.83 -10.30
CA GLU A 383 -10.52 -22.25 -10.64
C GLU A 383 -10.70 -23.16 -9.41
N TYR A 384 -10.21 -22.74 -8.26
CA TYR A 384 -10.37 -23.47 -7.01
C TYR A 384 -11.83 -23.51 -6.56
N LEU A 385 -12.51 -22.36 -6.58
CA LEU A 385 -13.92 -22.25 -6.17
C LEU A 385 -14.87 -22.98 -7.13
N ALA A 386 -14.59 -22.97 -8.44
CA ALA A 386 -15.42 -23.68 -9.43
C ALA A 386 -15.34 -25.21 -9.33
N ARG A 387 -14.32 -25.74 -8.66
CA ARG A 387 -14.12 -27.19 -8.44
C ARG A 387 -14.69 -27.68 -7.10
N ARG A 388 -15.33 -26.79 -6.36
CA ARG A 388 -16.08 -27.09 -5.15
C ARG A 388 -17.47 -27.62 -5.50
#